data_700ab8b29cfca504a2cdbc6b3bf20572
#
_entry.id   700ab8b29cfca504a2cdbc6b3bf20572
#
_cell.length_a   1.000
_cell.length_b   1.000
_cell.length_c   1.000
_cell.angle_alpha   90.00
_cell.angle_beta   90.00
_cell.angle_gamma   90.00
#
_symmetry.space_group_name_H-M   'P 1'
#
loop_
_entity.id
_entity.type
_entity.pdbx_description
1 polymer ?
#
loop_
_entity_poly.entity_id
_entity_poly.type
_entity_poly.pdbx_seq_one_letter_code
_entity_poly.pdbx_strand_id
1 'polypeptide(L)'
;MFDLQQAFRVFDSKPWAVHLYVTEQCNLDCHYCNEFNNSIPHPAVADLKKWMDHIRKLGVARLGLQGGEPLKHPDIVEVVRYAKSIGFRKVSLSTNGFLLNRQLLADLETAGLDTLHISVDRMTPIASTRKSMKSILHKLDWFKDSKIKLNVSGVLLKETLDEMGQVVDGCLDLGIPVHARAVHDDLVHDRSLRDPNASEPLLRFIEQQEELKRSGEKIHTSWNLLAYQKNMLQREPVEWTCVAGYKYFFVSSTGKFWLCSQVRTERHILEITREDLLSYNKKKSCQARCGVYCTVETSLFVNHPVQYLGREVANRLATRVSRLRGGGPKRIRDLAAAQ
;
A
#
# COMPACT_ATOMS: atom_id res chain seq x y z
N MET A 1 8.83 -10.65 0.92
CA MET A 1 9.37 -11.95 0.50
C MET A 1 8.33 -12.60 -0.40
N PHE A 2 8.64 -12.78 -1.68
CA PHE A 2 7.79 -13.52 -2.62
C PHE A 2 7.76 -15.00 -2.18
N ASP A 3 6.57 -15.49 -1.89
CA ASP A 3 6.31 -16.90 -1.63
C ASP A 3 6.21 -17.60 -3.01
N LEU A 4 6.98 -18.67 -3.23
CA LEU A 4 6.98 -19.44 -4.48
C LEU A 4 5.57 -19.93 -4.88
N GLN A 5 4.72 -20.26 -3.90
CA GLN A 5 3.31 -20.57 -4.16
C GLN A 5 2.50 -19.37 -4.69
N GLN A 6 2.97 -18.14 -4.46
CA GLN A 6 2.35 -16.95 -5.04
C GLN A 6 2.76 -16.76 -6.50
N ALA A 7 3.97 -17.19 -6.90
CA ALA A 7 4.40 -17.12 -8.29
C ALA A 7 3.48 -17.96 -9.22
N PHE A 8 3.00 -19.10 -8.75
CA PHE A 8 2.07 -19.94 -9.51
C PHE A 8 0.67 -19.31 -9.70
N ARG A 9 0.25 -18.36 -8.86
CA ARG A 9 -1.02 -17.64 -9.03
C ARG A 9 -1.05 -16.64 -10.18
N VAL A 10 0.10 -16.34 -10.76
CA VAL A 10 0.17 -15.56 -12.01
C VAL A 10 -0.53 -16.31 -13.14
N PHE A 11 -0.41 -17.64 -13.14
CA PHE A 11 -0.91 -18.53 -14.20
C PHE A 11 -2.35 -19.00 -13.97
N ASP A 12 -2.90 -18.83 -12.77
CA ASP A 12 -4.32 -19.16 -12.53
C ASP A 12 -5.21 -17.94 -12.79
N SER A 13 -6.50 -18.17 -13.01
CA SER A 13 -7.49 -17.11 -13.23
C SER A 13 -8.02 -16.48 -11.92
N LYS A 14 -7.51 -16.87 -10.74
CA LYS A 14 -8.01 -16.41 -9.45
C LYS A 14 -7.49 -15.01 -9.09
N PRO A 15 -8.31 -14.18 -8.42
CA PRO A 15 -7.84 -12.92 -7.90
C PRO A 15 -6.71 -13.14 -6.88
N TRP A 16 -5.77 -12.20 -6.86
CA TRP A 16 -4.62 -12.25 -5.96
C TRP A 16 -4.95 -11.65 -4.59
N ALA A 17 -5.48 -10.43 -4.59
CA ALA A 17 -5.74 -9.66 -3.40
C ALA A 17 -6.96 -8.76 -3.54
N VAL A 18 -7.52 -8.40 -2.40
CA VAL A 18 -8.61 -7.43 -2.30
C VAL A 18 -8.28 -6.42 -1.20
N HIS A 19 -8.67 -5.17 -1.39
CA HIS A 19 -8.82 -4.20 -0.31
C HIS A 19 -10.30 -4.06 0.06
N LEU A 20 -10.61 -4.30 1.33
CA LEU A 20 -11.95 -4.14 1.89
C LEU A 20 -11.95 -2.91 2.80
N TYR A 21 -12.81 -1.95 2.48
CA TYR A 21 -13.06 -0.78 3.33
C TYR A 21 -14.02 -1.19 4.43
N VAL A 22 -13.49 -1.33 5.64
CA VAL A 22 -14.30 -1.68 6.83
C VAL A 22 -15.06 -0.47 7.37
N THR A 23 -14.69 0.72 6.93
CA THR A 23 -15.38 1.98 7.21
C THR A 23 -14.91 3.06 6.25
N GLU A 24 -15.74 4.06 5.99
CA GLU A 24 -15.30 5.30 5.31
C GLU A 24 -15.09 6.45 6.30
N GLN A 25 -15.38 6.26 7.60
CA GLN A 25 -15.11 7.28 8.59
C GLN A 25 -13.60 7.40 8.89
N CYS A 26 -13.13 8.63 9.01
CA CYS A 26 -11.76 8.94 9.39
C CYS A 26 -11.72 9.97 10.51
N ASN A 27 -10.71 9.91 11.37
CA ASN A 27 -10.39 10.93 12.36
C ASN A 27 -9.48 12.04 11.81
N LEU A 28 -9.07 11.95 10.55
CA LEU A 28 -8.28 12.94 9.82
C LEU A 28 -8.97 13.34 8.51
N ASP A 29 -8.58 14.49 7.98
CA ASP A 29 -9.14 15.14 6.80
C ASP A 29 -8.04 15.56 5.80
N CYS A 30 -7.07 14.67 5.55
CA CYS A 30 -5.95 14.95 4.64
C CYS A 30 -6.45 15.39 3.26
N HIS A 31 -5.97 16.54 2.78
CA HIS A 31 -6.50 17.22 1.58
C HIS A 31 -6.38 16.38 0.28
N TYR A 32 -5.37 15.52 0.18
CA TYR A 32 -5.17 14.65 -0.99
C TYR A 32 -6.02 13.37 -0.95
N CYS A 33 -6.68 13.08 0.17
CA CYS A 33 -7.43 11.84 0.36
C CYS A 33 -8.82 11.93 -0.26
N ASN A 34 -9.24 10.85 -0.93
CA ASN A 34 -10.59 10.68 -1.48
C ASN A 34 -11.28 9.43 -0.93
N GLU A 35 -10.74 8.87 0.15
CA GLU A 35 -11.16 7.55 0.66
C GLU A 35 -11.96 7.65 1.96
N PHE A 36 -12.32 8.86 2.42
CA PHE A 36 -13.13 9.01 3.63
C PHE A 36 -14.43 9.77 3.37
N ASN A 37 -15.46 9.33 4.06
CA ASN A 37 -16.75 10.01 4.16
C ASN A 37 -17.34 9.75 5.55
N ASN A 38 -17.32 10.77 6.39
CA ASN A 38 -17.77 10.66 7.79
C ASN A 38 -19.31 10.58 7.94
N SER A 39 -20.07 10.81 6.86
CA SER A 39 -21.53 10.66 6.87
C SER A 39 -22.01 9.21 6.67
N ILE A 40 -21.12 8.33 6.19
CA ILE A 40 -21.46 6.92 5.99
C ILE A 40 -21.24 6.16 7.31
N PRO A 41 -22.26 5.45 7.82
CA PRO A 41 -22.12 4.65 9.03
C PRO A 41 -21.17 3.47 8.80
N HIS A 42 -20.62 2.92 9.89
CA HIS A 42 -19.88 1.67 9.82
C HIS A 42 -20.81 0.54 9.35
N PRO A 43 -20.35 -0.31 8.43
CA PRO A 43 -21.10 -1.52 8.09
C PRO A 43 -21.21 -2.45 9.30
N ALA A 44 -22.30 -3.20 9.37
CA ALA A 44 -22.41 -4.24 10.39
C ALA A 44 -21.37 -5.35 10.17
N VAL A 45 -20.80 -5.90 11.23
CA VAL A 45 -19.85 -7.03 11.14
C VAL A 45 -20.43 -8.22 10.36
N ALA A 46 -21.75 -8.46 10.49
CA ALA A 46 -22.43 -9.51 9.76
C ALA A 46 -22.36 -9.32 8.24
N ASP A 47 -22.40 -8.09 7.75
CA ASP A 47 -22.29 -7.79 6.32
C ASP A 47 -20.83 -7.93 5.87
N LEU A 48 -19.87 -7.42 6.63
CA LEU A 48 -18.44 -7.64 6.36
C LEU A 48 -18.11 -9.14 6.27
N LYS A 49 -18.67 -9.97 7.15
CA LYS A 49 -18.51 -11.43 7.12
C LYS A 49 -19.07 -12.03 5.84
N LYS A 50 -20.29 -11.68 5.44
CA LYS A 50 -20.89 -12.14 4.17
C LYS A 50 -20.02 -11.76 2.96
N TRP A 51 -19.51 -10.53 2.93
CA TRP A 51 -18.66 -10.08 1.82
C TRP A 51 -17.32 -10.84 1.81
N MET A 52 -16.71 -11.04 2.97
CA MET A 52 -15.46 -11.83 3.08
C MET A 52 -15.66 -13.29 2.65
N ASP A 53 -16.79 -13.92 2.98
CA ASP A 53 -17.12 -15.27 2.52
C ASP A 53 -17.21 -15.33 1.00
N HIS A 54 -17.90 -14.36 0.40
CA HIS A 54 -18.03 -14.30 -1.05
C HIS A 54 -16.66 -14.05 -1.72
N ILE A 55 -15.87 -13.12 -1.20
CA ILE A 55 -14.51 -12.84 -1.67
C ILE A 55 -13.64 -14.12 -1.60
N ARG A 56 -13.79 -14.91 -0.54
CA ARG A 56 -13.09 -16.21 -0.44
C ARG A 56 -13.55 -17.21 -1.50
N LYS A 57 -14.85 -17.28 -1.78
CA LYS A 57 -15.41 -18.13 -2.88
C LYS A 57 -14.87 -17.72 -4.25
N LEU A 58 -14.64 -16.43 -4.50
CA LEU A 58 -13.97 -15.95 -5.70
C LEU A 58 -12.51 -16.41 -5.79
N GLY A 59 -11.91 -16.88 -4.69
CA GLY A 59 -10.56 -17.43 -4.64
C GLY A 59 -9.48 -16.47 -4.14
N VAL A 60 -9.85 -15.31 -3.62
CA VAL A 60 -8.90 -14.34 -3.04
C VAL A 60 -8.16 -14.95 -1.85
N ALA A 61 -6.85 -14.75 -1.78
CA ALA A 61 -6.02 -15.26 -0.69
C ALA A 61 -5.50 -14.18 0.26
N ARG A 62 -5.46 -12.92 -0.18
CA ARG A 62 -4.88 -11.81 0.58
C ARG A 62 -5.93 -10.72 0.78
N LEU A 63 -6.12 -10.31 2.02
CA LEU A 63 -7.07 -9.28 2.42
C LEU A 63 -6.31 -8.09 2.99
N GLY A 64 -6.49 -6.92 2.41
CA GLY A 64 -6.09 -5.64 3.00
C GLY A 64 -7.31 -4.94 3.58
N LEU A 65 -7.30 -4.70 4.89
CA LEU A 65 -8.34 -3.93 5.56
C LEU A 65 -7.96 -2.45 5.49
N GLN A 66 -8.85 -1.67 4.92
CA GLN A 66 -8.68 -0.24 4.69
C GLN A 66 -9.97 0.53 5.03
N GLY A 67 -9.99 1.79 4.66
CA GLY A 67 -11.12 2.67 4.78
C GLY A 67 -10.68 4.12 4.90
N GLY A 68 -11.46 4.96 5.54
CA GLY A 68 -10.99 6.21 6.09
C GLY A 68 -9.91 5.92 7.14
N GLU A 69 -10.33 5.49 8.34
CA GLU A 69 -9.43 4.95 9.37
C GLU A 69 -10.02 3.65 9.92
N PRO A 70 -9.45 2.48 9.57
CA PRO A 70 -10.00 1.17 9.98
C PRO A 70 -10.12 0.99 11.49
N LEU A 71 -9.24 1.60 12.29
CA LEU A 71 -9.29 1.51 13.74
C LEU A 71 -10.47 2.28 14.37
N LYS A 72 -11.24 3.03 13.56
CA LYS A 72 -12.54 3.59 14.00
C LYS A 72 -13.66 2.56 14.01
N HIS A 73 -13.53 1.47 13.25
CA HIS A 73 -14.54 0.42 13.27
C HIS A 73 -14.53 -0.28 14.64
N PRO A 74 -15.66 -0.27 15.40
CA PRO A 74 -15.67 -0.78 16.77
C PRO A 74 -15.27 -2.25 16.87
N ASP A 75 -15.60 -3.05 15.87
CA ASP A 75 -15.37 -4.49 15.86
C ASP A 75 -14.18 -4.90 14.98
N ILE A 76 -13.19 -4.02 14.77
CA ILE A 76 -12.06 -4.31 13.87
C ILE A 76 -11.29 -5.59 14.23
N VAL A 77 -11.17 -5.89 15.52
CA VAL A 77 -10.51 -7.11 16.01
C VAL A 77 -11.28 -8.37 15.58
N GLU A 78 -12.62 -8.33 15.68
CA GLU A 78 -13.48 -9.42 15.23
C GLU A 78 -13.42 -9.62 13.71
N VAL A 79 -13.37 -8.53 12.95
CA VAL A 79 -13.19 -8.57 11.48
C VAL A 79 -11.88 -9.28 11.11
N VAL A 80 -10.77 -8.94 11.77
CA VAL A 80 -9.47 -9.61 11.57
C VAL A 80 -9.55 -11.10 11.94
N ARG A 81 -10.11 -11.41 13.10
CA ARG A 81 -10.26 -12.79 13.58
C ARG A 81 -11.08 -13.64 12.60
N TYR A 82 -12.20 -13.10 12.13
CA TYR A 82 -13.04 -13.78 11.15
C TYR A 82 -12.32 -14.01 9.83
N ALA A 83 -11.64 -12.99 9.30
CA ALA A 83 -10.86 -13.12 8.08
C ALA A 83 -9.84 -14.28 8.16
N LYS A 84 -9.15 -14.42 9.28
CA LYS A 84 -8.19 -15.50 9.50
C LYS A 84 -8.88 -16.86 9.63
N SER A 85 -10.02 -16.93 10.32
CA SER A 85 -10.75 -18.19 10.54
C SER A 85 -11.29 -18.80 9.25
N ILE A 86 -11.71 -17.97 8.27
CA ILE A 86 -12.17 -18.43 6.94
C ILE A 86 -11.03 -18.65 5.93
N GLY A 87 -9.78 -18.56 6.37
CA GLY A 87 -8.61 -18.98 5.62
C GLY A 87 -8.01 -17.93 4.66
N PHE A 88 -8.16 -16.63 4.93
CA PHE A 88 -7.27 -15.66 4.27
C PHE A 88 -5.84 -15.91 4.71
N ARG A 89 -4.96 -16.18 3.74
CA ARG A 89 -3.54 -16.51 4.01
C ARG A 89 -2.76 -15.33 4.58
N LYS A 90 -3.16 -14.11 4.19
CA LYS A 90 -2.57 -12.88 4.65
C LYS A 90 -3.65 -11.84 4.88
N VAL A 91 -3.65 -11.29 6.09
CA VAL A 91 -4.51 -10.16 6.47
C VAL A 91 -3.61 -9.00 6.85
N SER A 92 -3.76 -7.87 6.18
CA SER A 92 -3.05 -6.63 6.50
C SER A 92 -4.05 -5.52 6.82
N LEU A 93 -3.61 -4.53 7.58
CA LEU A 93 -4.41 -3.36 7.93
C LEU A 93 -3.59 -2.10 7.71
N SER A 94 -4.21 -1.09 7.07
CA SER A 94 -3.60 0.23 6.86
C SER A 94 -4.26 1.25 7.77
N THR A 95 -3.47 1.98 8.57
CA THR A 95 -3.96 2.95 9.56
C THR A 95 -3.11 4.21 9.58
N ASN A 96 -3.67 5.32 10.05
CA ASN A 96 -2.88 6.51 10.40
C ASN A 96 -2.18 6.37 11.78
N GLY A 97 -2.47 5.33 12.55
CA GLY A 97 -1.84 5.00 13.81
C GLY A 97 -2.33 5.79 15.03
N PHE A 98 -3.17 6.82 14.86
CA PHE A 98 -3.59 7.69 15.97
C PHE A 98 -4.40 6.96 17.03
N LEU A 99 -5.29 6.07 16.62
CA LEU A 99 -6.18 5.30 17.50
C LEU A 99 -5.52 4.03 18.05
N LEU A 100 -4.33 3.66 17.54
CA LEU A 100 -3.62 2.50 18.03
C LEU A 100 -3.18 2.70 19.49
N ASN A 101 -3.42 1.70 20.33
CA ASN A 101 -2.89 1.58 21.68
C ASN A 101 -2.34 0.16 21.92
N ARG A 102 -1.65 -0.06 23.05
CA ARG A 102 -1.01 -1.37 23.35
C ARG A 102 -2.01 -2.52 23.41
N GLN A 103 -3.19 -2.30 24.01
CA GLN A 103 -4.21 -3.33 24.12
C GLN A 103 -4.75 -3.71 22.73
N LEU A 104 -5.10 -2.72 21.89
CA LEU A 104 -5.59 -2.97 20.55
C LEU A 104 -4.53 -3.68 19.68
N LEU A 105 -3.24 -3.34 19.84
CA LEU A 105 -2.16 -4.05 19.15
C LEU A 105 -2.09 -5.52 19.54
N ALA A 106 -2.19 -5.82 20.83
CA ALA A 106 -2.20 -7.18 21.36
C ALA A 106 -3.45 -7.98 20.91
N ASP A 107 -4.60 -7.33 20.89
CA ASP A 107 -5.85 -7.94 20.42
C ASP A 107 -5.82 -8.26 18.92
N LEU A 108 -5.27 -7.35 18.10
CA LEU A 108 -5.06 -7.57 16.65
C LEU A 108 -4.04 -8.69 16.40
N GLU A 109 -2.98 -8.78 17.20
CA GLU A 109 -2.01 -9.88 17.14
C GLU A 109 -2.68 -11.21 17.45
N THR A 110 -3.43 -11.27 18.55
CA THR A 110 -4.21 -12.45 18.95
C THR A 110 -5.25 -12.85 17.91
N ALA A 111 -5.88 -11.86 17.24
CA ALA A 111 -6.79 -12.10 16.13
C ALA A 111 -6.10 -12.63 14.86
N GLY A 112 -4.77 -12.58 14.79
CA GLY A 112 -3.95 -13.11 13.71
C GLY A 112 -3.62 -12.10 12.59
N LEU A 113 -3.59 -10.80 12.89
CA LEU A 113 -3.15 -9.79 11.91
C LEU A 113 -1.68 -10.06 11.51
N ASP A 114 -1.41 -10.15 10.20
CA ASP A 114 -0.06 -10.45 9.71
C ASP A 114 0.81 -9.20 9.54
N THR A 115 0.20 -8.07 9.14
CA THR A 115 0.95 -6.86 8.82
C THR A 115 0.12 -5.61 9.15
N LEU A 116 0.74 -4.66 9.81
CA LEU A 116 0.20 -3.32 9.99
C LEU A 116 1.01 -2.32 9.16
N HIS A 117 0.32 -1.53 8.33
CA HIS A 117 0.89 -0.42 7.60
C HIS A 117 0.49 0.87 8.30
N ILE A 118 1.46 1.63 8.80
CA ILE A 118 1.20 2.95 9.38
C ILE A 118 1.55 4.03 8.35
N SER A 119 0.58 4.91 8.07
CA SER A 119 0.76 6.02 7.13
C SER A 119 1.38 7.21 7.83
N VAL A 120 2.54 7.70 7.34
CA VAL A 120 3.26 8.86 7.86
C VAL A 120 3.76 9.68 6.68
N ASP A 121 3.35 10.93 6.60
CA ASP A 121 3.68 11.78 5.46
C ASP A 121 4.72 12.85 5.80
N ARG A 122 4.91 13.17 7.10
CA ARG A 122 5.82 14.22 7.59
C ARG A 122 6.37 13.89 8.97
N MET A 123 7.38 14.61 9.39
CA MET A 123 7.83 14.57 10.81
C MET A 123 6.86 15.31 11.71
N THR A 124 6.41 16.51 11.28
CA THR A 124 5.52 17.41 12.01
C THR A 124 4.19 17.57 11.30
N PRO A 125 3.05 17.67 12.02
CA PRO A 125 1.75 17.84 11.38
C PRO A 125 1.60 19.26 10.81
N ILE A 126 0.88 19.37 9.68
CA ILE A 126 0.40 20.63 9.11
C ILE A 126 -1.12 20.54 8.88
N ALA A 127 -1.76 21.66 8.55
CA ALA A 127 -3.22 21.70 8.36
C ALA A 127 -3.70 20.75 7.25
N SER A 128 -2.95 20.63 6.14
CA SER A 128 -3.30 19.77 5.01
C SER A 128 -3.03 18.28 5.23
N THR A 129 -2.14 17.91 6.15
CA THR A 129 -1.90 16.52 6.54
C THR A 129 -1.37 16.42 7.97
N ARG A 130 -2.07 15.65 8.79
CA ARG A 130 -1.73 15.42 10.20
C ARG A 130 -0.97 14.12 10.44
N LYS A 131 -0.83 13.25 9.43
CA LYS A 131 -0.08 11.98 9.51
C LYS A 131 1.39 12.25 9.76
N SER A 132 1.79 12.35 11.01
CA SER A 132 3.14 12.75 11.38
C SER A 132 3.86 11.72 12.25
N MET A 133 5.17 11.61 12.05
CA MET A 133 6.05 10.74 12.85
C MET A 133 5.98 11.10 14.33
N LYS A 134 6.02 12.38 14.67
CA LYS A 134 5.94 12.83 16.07
C LYS A 134 4.71 12.34 16.80
N SER A 135 3.58 12.23 16.10
CA SER A 135 2.32 11.77 16.71
C SER A 135 2.30 10.29 17.05
N ILE A 136 3.15 9.47 16.40
CA ILE A 136 3.11 8.01 16.54
C ILE A 136 4.43 7.39 16.98
N LEU A 137 5.50 8.17 17.06
CA LEU A 137 6.87 7.68 17.32
C LEU A 137 6.93 6.77 18.57
N HIS A 138 6.29 7.19 19.67
CA HIS A 138 6.25 6.42 20.91
C HIS A 138 5.51 5.07 20.80
N LYS A 139 4.73 4.86 19.72
CA LYS A 139 4.01 3.61 19.45
C LYS A 139 4.84 2.61 18.65
N LEU A 140 5.85 3.08 17.92
CA LEU A 140 6.65 2.22 17.05
C LEU A 140 7.47 1.20 17.86
N ASP A 141 7.87 1.54 19.06
CA ASP A 141 8.57 0.64 19.97
C ASP A 141 7.74 -0.57 20.42
N TRP A 142 6.40 -0.46 20.39
CA TRP A 142 5.51 -1.57 20.78
C TRP A 142 5.61 -2.76 19.83
N PHE A 143 6.12 -2.53 18.62
CA PHE A 143 6.26 -3.59 17.60
C PHE A 143 7.54 -4.44 17.76
N LYS A 144 8.47 -4.04 18.66
CA LYS A 144 9.70 -4.82 18.89
C LYS A 144 9.40 -6.22 19.38
N ASP A 145 8.36 -6.37 20.20
CA ASP A 145 7.94 -7.64 20.81
C ASP A 145 6.71 -8.24 20.10
N SER A 146 6.17 -7.60 19.07
CA SER A 146 4.99 -8.05 18.33
C SER A 146 5.37 -8.94 17.15
N LYS A 147 4.54 -9.96 16.90
CA LYS A 147 4.60 -10.80 15.69
C LYS A 147 4.04 -10.10 14.45
N ILE A 148 3.27 -9.03 14.63
CA ILE A 148 2.74 -8.21 13.55
C ILE A 148 3.90 -7.50 12.84
N LYS A 149 4.00 -7.68 11.54
CA LYS A 149 5.01 -6.97 10.73
C LYS A 149 4.60 -5.52 10.56
N LEU A 150 5.44 -4.60 11.02
CA LEU A 150 5.25 -3.18 10.82
C LEU A 150 5.89 -2.73 9.51
N ASN A 151 5.16 -1.91 8.73
CA ASN A 151 5.69 -1.10 7.63
C ASN A 151 5.20 0.33 7.77
N VAL A 152 6.06 1.29 7.48
CA VAL A 152 5.68 2.70 7.38
C VAL A 152 5.55 3.09 5.91
N SER A 153 4.51 3.83 5.57
CA SER A 153 4.27 4.31 4.21
C SER A 153 3.99 5.80 4.19
N GLY A 154 4.59 6.53 3.26
CA GLY A 154 4.36 7.96 3.06
C GLY A 154 3.88 8.28 1.66
N VAL A 155 3.12 9.38 1.54
CA VAL A 155 2.69 9.95 0.27
C VAL A 155 3.59 11.14 -0.05
N LEU A 156 4.19 11.11 -1.24
CA LEU A 156 5.04 12.19 -1.75
C LEU A 156 4.18 13.20 -2.52
N LEU A 157 4.05 14.36 -1.92
CA LEU A 157 3.50 15.59 -2.48
C LEU A 157 4.57 16.67 -2.36
N LYS A 158 4.36 17.81 -3.00
CA LYS A 158 5.26 18.97 -2.87
C LYS A 158 5.46 19.36 -1.40
N GLU A 159 4.37 19.43 -0.64
CA GLU A 159 4.37 19.82 0.78
C GLU A 159 4.85 18.74 1.76
N THR A 160 5.06 17.50 1.31
CA THR A 160 5.59 16.44 2.17
C THR A 160 7.06 16.14 1.92
N LEU A 161 7.61 16.57 0.79
CA LEU A 161 8.99 16.28 0.37
C LEU A 161 10.04 16.81 1.34
N ASP A 162 9.79 17.99 1.92
CA ASP A 162 10.72 18.68 2.83
C ASP A 162 11.09 17.86 4.08
N GLU A 163 10.12 17.10 4.62
CA GLU A 163 10.33 16.28 5.81
C GLU A 163 10.33 14.76 5.56
N MET A 164 9.94 14.30 4.37
CA MET A 164 9.86 12.87 4.06
C MET A 164 11.22 12.16 4.17
N GLY A 165 12.30 12.84 3.84
CA GLY A 165 13.66 12.31 4.05
C GLY A 165 13.92 11.96 5.49
N GLN A 166 13.52 12.84 6.41
CA GLN A 166 13.65 12.62 7.86
C GLN A 166 12.76 11.46 8.34
N VAL A 167 11.55 11.29 7.76
CA VAL A 167 10.67 10.16 8.06
C VAL A 167 11.33 8.85 7.65
N VAL A 168 11.89 8.79 6.43
CA VAL A 168 12.59 7.60 5.93
C VAL A 168 13.79 7.29 6.82
N ASP A 169 14.65 8.26 7.09
CA ASP A 169 15.84 8.07 7.93
C ASP A 169 15.46 7.60 9.34
N GLY A 170 14.44 8.22 9.96
CA GLY A 170 13.98 7.85 11.30
C GLY A 170 13.44 6.42 11.35
N CYS A 171 12.72 5.96 10.30
CA CYS A 171 12.28 4.56 10.21
C CYS A 171 13.46 3.60 10.06
N LEU A 172 14.45 3.94 9.23
CA LEU A 172 15.64 3.12 9.02
C LEU A 172 16.50 3.03 10.28
N ASP A 173 16.63 4.13 11.04
CA ASP A 173 17.33 4.15 12.33
C ASP A 173 16.66 3.22 13.36
N LEU A 174 15.33 3.10 13.31
CA LEU A 174 14.56 2.15 14.12
C LEU A 174 14.52 0.73 13.53
N GLY A 175 15.12 0.50 12.37
CA GLY A 175 15.07 -0.77 11.66
C GLY A 175 13.71 -1.13 11.08
N ILE A 176 12.81 -0.15 10.89
CA ILE A 176 11.46 -0.33 10.38
C ILE A 176 11.46 -0.22 8.84
N PRO A 177 10.87 -1.18 8.12
CA PRO A 177 10.69 -1.06 6.68
C PRO A 177 9.82 0.15 6.32
N VAL A 178 10.28 0.94 5.36
CA VAL A 178 9.61 2.18 4.96
C VAL A 178 9.57 2.32 3.44
N HIS A 179 8.58 3.02 2.94
CA HIS A 179 8.51 3.48 1.56
C HIS A 179 7.73 4.79 1.46
N ALA A 180 8.12 5.62 0.52
CA ALA A 180 7.36 6.80 0.12
C ALA A 180 7.08 6.74 -1.39
N ARG A 181 5.87 7.13 -1.78
CA ARG A 181 5.40 6.99 -3.17
C ARG A 181 4.75 8.27 -3.64
N ALA A 182 4.99 8.64 -4.90
CA ALA A 182 4.36 9.79 -5.51
C ALA A 182 2.82 9.66 -5.43
N VAL A 183 2.15 10.76 -5.11
CA VAL A 183 0.68 10.79 -5.06
C VAL A 183 0.09 10.42 -6.43
N HIS A 184 -1.07 9.80 -6.44
CA HIS A 184 -1.89 9.65 -7.65
C HIS A 184 -2.84 10.83 -7.82
N ASP A 185 -3.25 11.13 -9.06
CA ASP A 185 -4.33 12.07 -9.30
C ASP A 185 -5.66 11.46 -8.82
N ASP A 186 -6.53 12.31 -8.31
CA ASP A 186 -7.83 11.90 -7.79
C ASP A 186 -8.87 11.92 -8.93
N LEU A 187 -9.07 10.75 -9.53
CA LEU A 187 -10.05 10.59 -10.61
C LEU A 187 -11.50 10.56 -10.11
N VAL A 188 -11.71 10.39 -8.80
CA VAL A 188 -13.06 10.37 -8.22
C VAL A 188 -13.67 11.77 -8.18
N HIS A 189 -12.84 12.77 -7.88
CA HIS A 189 -13.27 14.17 -7.77
C HIS A 189 -12.64 15.06 -8.85
N ASP A 190 -12.04 14.46 -9.87
CA ASP A 190 -11.37 15.15 -10.98
C ASP A 190 -10.33 16.19 -10.50
N ARG A 191 -9.47 15.78 -9.55
CA ARG A 191 -8.43 16.65 -8.99
C ARG A 191 -7.04 16.21 -9.44
N SER A 192 -6.27 17.12 -10.02
CA SER A 192 -4.84 16.91 -10.23
C SER A 192 -4.10 17.19 -8.93
N LEU A 193 -3.52 16.15 -8.34
CA LEU A 193 -2.73 16.22 -7.11
C LEU A 193 -1.22 16.28 -7.37
N ARG A 194 -0.81 16.01 -8.61
CA ARG A 194 0.60 16.07 -9.02
C ARG A 194 0.94 17.46 -9.53
N ASP A 195 1.80 18.15 -8.80
CA ASP A 195 2.40 19.38 -9.28
C ASP A 195 3.41 19.05 -10.42
N PRO A 196 3.20 19.54 -11.66
CA PRO A 196 4.15 19.33 -12.75
C PRO A 196 5.56 19.85 -12.42
N ASN A 197 5.66 20.92 -11.62
CA ASN A 197 6.93 21.51 -11.22
C ASN A 197 7.65 20.72 -10.12
N ALA A 198 6.97 19.80 -9.44
CA ALA A 198 7.57 18.93 -8.45
C ALA A 198 8.10 17.61 -9.04
N SER A 199 8.00 17.40 -10.36
CA SER A 199 8.39 16.12 -10.98
C SER A 199 9.87 15.79 -10.77
N GLU A 200 10.76 16.78 -10.90
CA GLU A 200 12.20 16.56 -10.70
C GLU A 200 12.57 16.32 -9.22
N PRO A 201 12.11 17.09 -8.24
CA PRO A 201 12.32 16.77 -6.83
C PRO A 201 11.77 15.39 -6.42
N LEU A 202 10.59 15.00 -6.94
CA LEU A 202 10.01 13.68 -6.72
C LEU A 202 10.89 12.58 -7.32
N LEU A 203 11.39 12.78 -8.53
CA LEU A 203 12.28 11.83 -9.21
C LEU A 203 13.55 11.62 -8.39
N ARG A 204 14.22 12.71 -7.98
CA ARG A 204 15.40 12.63 -7.11
C ARG A 204 15.13 11.85 -5.83
N PHE A 205 13.99 12.07 -5.20
CA PHE A 205 13.63 11.33 -3.99
C PHE A 205 13.44 9.83 -4.24
N ILE A 206 12.83 9.44 -5.37
CA ILE A 206 12.71 8.02 -5.75
C ILE A 206 14.09 7.41 -6.03
N GLU A 207 15.00 8.14 -6.65
CA GLU A 207 16.38 7.71 -6.90
C GLU A 207 17.17 7.53 -5.58
N GLN A 208 16.98 8.42 -4.61
CA GLN A 208 17.53 8.26 -3.27
C GLN A 208 16.99 6.99 -2.58
N GLN A 209 15.69 6.71 -2.65
CA GLN A 209 15.15 5.45 -2.14
C GLN A 209 15.74 4.21 -2.85
N GLU A 210 15.98 4.30 -4.15
CA GLU A 210 16.65 3.23 -4.90
C GLU A 210 18.07 3.00 -4.41
N GLU A 211 18.83 4.07 -4.16
CA GLU A 211 20.20 3.99 -3.64
C GLU A 211 20.23 3.43 -2.22
N LEU A 212 19.33 3.86 -1.33
CA LEU A 212 19.17 3.27 -0.01
C LEU A 212 18.90 1.76 -0.10
N LYS A 213 18.02 1.35 -1.03
CA LYS A 213 17.73 -0.06 -1.23
C LYS A 213 18.95 -0.83 -1.76
N ARG A 214 19.78 -0.20 -2.62
CA ARG A 214 21.05 -0.79 -3.10
C ARG A 214 22.08 -0.95 -2.00
N SER A 215 22.15 -0.03 -1.06
CA SER A 215 23.00 -0.17 0.13
C SER A 215 22.46 -1.21 1.12
N GLY A 216 21.25 -1.74 0.86
CA GLY A 216 20.61 -2.81 1.62
C GLY A 216 19.72 -2.33 2.73
N GLU A 217 19.35 -1.07 2.74
CA GLU A 217 18.38 -0.53 3.69
C GLU A 217 16.97 -1.11 3.46
N LYS A 218 16.12 -1.03 4.48
CA LYS A 218 14.79 -1.63 4.50
C LYS A 218 13.76 -0.82 3.71
N ILE A 219 14.05 -0.48 2.46
CA ILE A 219 13.08 0.15 1.55
C ILE A 219 12.10 -0.92 1.03
N HIS A 220 10.84 -0.80 1.42
CA HIS A 220 9.81 -1.82 1.16
C HIS A 220 9.32 -1.86 -0.29
N THR A 221 9.47 -0.77 -1.07
CA THR A 221 9.10 -0.72 -2.49
C THR A 221 9.92 -1.72 -3.31
N SER A 222 9.28 -2.46 -4.22
CA SER A 222 9.98 -3.37 -5.14
C SER A 222 10.86 -2.60 -6.13
N TRP A 223 11.89 -3.25 -6.68
CA TRP A 223 12.74 -2.68 -7.73
C TRP A 223 11.94 -2.33 -8.98
N ASN A 224 10.95 -3.14 -9.31
CA ASN A 224 10.07 -2.90 -10.46
C ASN A 224 9.20 -1.67 -10.24
N LEU A 225 8.69 -1.47 -9.03
CA LEU A 225 7.85 -0.31 -8.73
C LEU A 225 8.67 0.98 -8.61
N LEU A 226 9.92 0.93 -8.14
CA LEU A 226 10.83 2.08 -8.18
C LEU A 226 11.09 2.50 -9.63
N ALA A 227 11.41 1.55 -10.51
CA ALA A 227 11.61 1.83 -11.93
C ALA A 227 10.34 2.40 -12.59
N TYR A 228 9.17 1.83 -12.28
CA TYR A 228 7.90 2.35 -12.78
C TYR A 228 7.67 3.82 -12.36
N GLN A 229 7.91 4.15 -11.10
CA GLN A 229 7.72 5.52 -10.61
C GLN A 229 8.64 6.52 -11.33
N LYS A 230 9.90 6.14 -11.58
CA LYS A 230 10.84 6.98 -12.35
C LYS A 230 10.31 7.23 -13.76
N ASN A 231 9.97 6.18 -14.50
CA ASN A 231 9.43 6.32 -15.85
C ASN A 231 8.14 7.17 -15.89
N MET A 232 7.26 6.96 -14.92
CA MET A 232 6.02 7.74 -14.80
C MET A 232 6.28 9.23 -14.60
N LEU A 233 7.27 9.59 -13.75
CA LEU A 233 7.65 10.98 -13.49
C LEU A 233 8.37 11.61 -14.69
N GLN A 234 9.16 10.84 -15.42
CA GLN A 234 9.85 11.23 -16.66
C GLN A 234 8.93 11.23 -17.88
N ARG A 235 7.67 10.81 -17.72
CA ARG A 235 6.68 10.63 -18.79
C ARG A 235 7.08 9.60 -19.85
N GLU A 236 7.94 8.66 -19.48
CA GLU A 236 8.32 7.56 -20.34
C GLU A 236 7.21 6.51 -20.42
N PRO A 237 6.96 5.92 -21.60
CA PRO A 237 5.93 4.90 -21.73
C PRO A 237 6.34 3.62 -21.00
N VAL A 238 5.40 3.03 -20.28
CA VAL A 238 5.53 1.71 -19.68
C VAL A 238 4.43 0.82 -20.23
N GLU A 239 4.82 -0.27 -20.89
CA GLU A 239 3.85 -1.22 -21.42
C GLU A 239 3.40 -2.22 -20.35
N TRP A 240 2.12 -2.24 -20.08
CA TRP A 240 1.47 -3.18 -19.17
C TRP A 240 -0.05 -3.19 -19.38
N THR A 241 -0.72 -4.23 -18.93
CA THR A 241 -2.18 -4.29 -18.89
C THR A 241 -2.64 -4.21 -17.45
N CYS A 242 -3.52 -3.27 -17.15
CA CYS A 242 -4.03 -3.07 -15.80
C CYS A 242 -4.92 -4.26 -15.37
N VAL A 243 -4.53 -4.94 -14.29
CA VAL A 243 -5.27 -6.07 -13.72
C VAL A 243 -6.29 -5.68 -12.64
N ALA A 244 -6.58 -4.36 -12.49
CA ALA A 244 -7.63 -3.87 -11.61
C ALA A 244 -9.00 -4.46 -12.01
N GLY A 245 -9.78 -4.88 -11.01
CA GLY A 245 -11.04 -5.59 -11.23
C GLY A 245 -10.88 -7.08 -11.55
N TYR A 246 -9.66 -7.53 -11.89
CA TYR A 246 -9.37 -8.94 -12.22
C TYR A 246 -8.53 -9.62 -11.13
N LYS A 247 -7.24 -9.29 -11.04
CA LYS A 247 -6.32 -9.87 -10.05
C LYS A 247 -6.31 -9.12 -8.74
N TYR A 248 -6.68 -7.87 -8.78
CA TYR A 248 -6.70 -6.95 -7.66
C TYR A 248 -7.95 -6.08 -7.76
N PHE A 249 -8.71 -5.97 -6.69
CA PHE A 249 -9.91 -5.12 -6.66
C PHE A 249 -10.17 -4.57 -5.26
N PHE A 250 -11.15 -3.71 -5.15
CA PHE A 250 -11.55 -3.05 -3.92
C PHE A 250 -13.03 -3.30 -3.64
N VAL A 251 -13.41 -3.27 -2.38
CA VAL A 251 -14.81 -3.31 -1.93
C VAL A 251 -15.02 -2.18 -0.95
N SER A 252 -16.02 -1.33 -1.20
CA SER A 252 -16.36 -0.20 -0.33
C SER A 252 -16.97 -0.65 1.00
N SER A 253 -17.11 0.27 1.94
CA SER A 253 -17.83 0.03 3.22
C SER A 253 -19.33 -0.19 3.04
N THR A 254 -19.87 0.04 1.84
CA THR A 254 -21.25 -0.25 1.48
C THR A 254 -21.39 -1.51 0.61
N GLY A 255 -20.32 -2.31 0.49
CA GLY A 255 -20.33 -3.55 -0.28
C GLY A 255 -20.22 -3.36 -1.79
N LYS A 256 -19.98 -2.15 -2.29
CA LYS A 256 -19.80 -1.90 -3.73
C LYS A 256 -18.45 -2.42 -4.20
N PHE A 257 -18.46 -3.14 -5.32
CA PHE A 257 -17.24 -3.59 -6.00
C PHE A 257 -16.61 -2.44 -6.78
N TRP A 258 -15.34 -2.20 -6.58
CA TRP A 258 -14.55 -1.22 -7.32
C TRP A 258 -13.38 -1.89 -8.02
N LEU A 259 -13.11 -1.53 -9.26
CA LEU A 259 -11.93 -2.03 -9.95
C LEU A 259 -10.64 -1.64 -9.19
N CYS A 260 -10.57 -0.39 -8.77
CA CYS A 260 -9.54 0.14 -7.88
C CYS A 260 -10.12 1.34 -7.09
N SER A 261 -9.34 1.97 -6.22
CA SER A 261 -9.78 3.15 -5.46
C SER A 261 -10.24 4.32 -6.33
N GLN A 262 -9.77 4.41 -7.58
CA GLN A 262 -10.08 5.48 -8.53
C GLN A 262 -11.20 5.14 -9.53
N VAL A 263 -11.42 3.86 -9.83
CA VAL A 263 -12.45 3.41 -10.79
C VAL A 263 -13.48 2.59 -10.02
N ARG A 264 -14.56 3.26 -9.68
CA ARG A 264 -15.63 2.74 -8.80
C ARG A 264 -16.83 2.29 -9.63
N THR A 265 -17.53 1.25 -9.18
CA THR A 265 -18.79 0.78 -9.76
C THR A 265 -19.90 0.77 -8.72
N GLU A 266 -21.14 0.73 -9.17
CA GLU A 266 -22.31 0.63 -8.31
C GLU A 266 -22.72 -0.83 -8.00
N ARG A 267 -22.10 -1.81 -8.68
CA ARG A 267 -22.41 -3.22 -8.47
C ARG A 267 -22.00 -3.68 -7.09
N HIS A 268 -22.84 -4.46 -6.45
CA HIS A 268 -22.55 -5.04 -5.14
C HIS A 268 -21.60 -6.23 -5.25
N ILE A 269 -20.68 -6.40 -4.28
CA ILE A 269 -19.68 -7.50 -4.32
C ILE A 269 -20.32 -8.88 -4.40
N LEU A 270 -21.47 -9.08 -3.77
CA LEU A 270 -22.20 -10.36 -3.79
C LEU A 270 -22.72 -10.76 -5.17
N GLU A 271 -22.81 -9.82 -6.10
CA GLU A 271 -23.22 -10.03 -7.50
C GLU A 271 -22.05 -10.36 -8.42
N ILE A 272 -20.82 -10.18 -7.96
CA ILE A 272 -19.62 -10.33 -8.79
C ILE A 272 -19.26 -11.81 -8.90
N THR A 273 -19.15 -12.28 -10.14
CA THR A 273 -18.75 -13.64 -10.48
C THR A 273 -17.29 -13.70 -10.93
N ARG A 274 -16.77 -14.90 -11.14
CA ARG A 274 -15.43 -15.08 -11.75
C ARG A 274 -15.37 -14.60 -13.19
N GLU A 275 -16.46 -14.80 -13.95
CA GLU A 275 -16.59 -14.34 -15.33
C GLU A 275 -16.55 -12.81 -15.40
N ASP A 276 -17.22 -12.13 -14.46
CA ASP A 276 -17.12 -10.68 -14.34
C ASP A 276 -15.66 -10.24 -14.13
N LEU A 277 -14.95 -10.87 -13.19
CA LEU A 277 -13.55 -10.53 -12.92
C LEU A 277 -12.65 -10.72 -14.15
N LEU A 278 -12.85 -11.81 -14.91
CA LEU A 278 -12.13 -12.08 -16.15
C LEU A 278 -12.38 -11.00 -17.21
N SER A 279 -13.60 -10.48 -17.31
CA SER A 279 -13.97 -9.43 -18.26
C SER A 279 -13.22 -8.11 -18.04
N TYR A 280 -12.70 -7.88 -16.83
CA TYR A 280 -11.89 -6.71 -16.50
C TYR A 280 -10.40 -6.85 -16.84
N ASN A 281 -9.95 -8.00 -17.36
CA ASN A 281 -8.55 -8.17 -17.81
C ASN A 281 -8.31 -7.50 -19.17
N LYS A 282 -8.28 -6.18 -19.18
CA LYS A 282 -8.11 -5.36 -20.39
C LYS A 282 -7.42 -4.03 -20.08
N LYS A 283 -6.82 -3.41 -21.10
CA LYS A 283 -6.25 -2.06 -21.00
C LYS A 283 -7.33 -1.07 -20.51
N LYS A 284 -6.91 -0.10 -19.70
CA LYS A 284 -7.76 0.96 -19.16
C LYS A 284 -7.19 2.32 -19.55
N SER A 285 -8.06 3.28 -19.84
CA SER A 285 -7.66 4.63 -20.27
C SER A 285 -6.76 5.36 -19.25
N CYS A 286 -6.97 5.11 -17.96
CA CYS A 286 -6.22 5.74 -16.87
C CYS A 286 -4.85 5.11 -16.57
N GLN A 287 -4.45 3.98 -17.24
CA GLN A 287 -3.28 3.21 -16.80
C GLN A 287 -1.93 3.88 -17.07
N ALA A 288 -1.84 4.74 -18.07
CA ALA A 288 -0.56 5.31 -18.54
C ALA A 288 0.25 6.02 -17.42
N ARG A 289 -0.44 6.64 -16.47
CA ARG A 289 0.17 7.37 -15.33
C ARG A 289 -0.45 6.98 -14.00
N CYS A 290 -0.76 5.70 -13.84
CA CYS A 290 -1.45 5.20 -12.67
C CYS A 290 -0.58 5.30 -11.41
N GLY A 291 -1.11 5.88 -10.33
CA GLY A 291 -0.48 5.94 -9.01
C GLY A 291 -1.14 5.02 -7.99
N VAL A 292 -2.06 4.14 -8.39
CA VAL A 292 -2.60 3.08 -7.51
C VAL A 292 -1.59 1.93 -7.48
N TYR A 293 -0.52 2.12 -6.72
CA TYR A 293 0.69 1.30 -6.80
C TYR A 293 0.50 -0.18 -6.44
N CYS A 294 -0.45 -0.52 -5.58
CA CYS A 294 -0.79 -1.92 -5.31
C CYS A 294 -1.32 -2.63 -6.57
N THR A 295 -2.12 -1.95 -7.37
CA THR A 295 -2.62 -2.46 -8.65
C THR A 295 -1.50 -2.47 -9.71
N VAL A 296 -0.70 -1.41 -9.78
CA VAL A 296 0.45 -1.33 -10.71
C VAL A 296 1.42 -2.49 -10.46
N GLU A 297 1.86 -2.67 -9.22
CA GLU A 297 2.81 -3.71 -8.86
C GLU A 297 2.29 -5.12 -9.20
N THR A 298 1.01 -5.37 -8.89
CA THR A 298 0.36 -6.64 -9.27
C THR A 298 0.31 -6.80 -10.78
N SER A 299 0.01 -5.73 -11.52
CA SER A 299 -0.06 -5.75 -12.98
C SER A 299 1.30 -6.03 -13.61
N LEU A 300 2.36 -5.34 -13.18
CA LEU A 300 3.72 -5.55 -13.67
C LEU A 300 4.16 -7.01 -13.46
N PHE A 301 3.85 -7.56 -12.28
CA PHE A 301 4.15 -8.95 -11.99
C PHE A 301 3.36 -9.94 -12.86
N VAL A 302 2.06 -9.72 -13.02
CA VAL A 302 1.18 -10.62 -13.80
C VAL A 302 1.48 -10.58 -15.29
N ASN A 303 1.81 -9.40 -15.83
CA ASN A 303 2.10 -9.25 -17.27
C ASN A 303 3.48 -9.77 -17.64
N HIS A 304 4.49 -9.59 -16.77
CA HIS A 304 5.88 -9.89 -17.07
C HIS A 304 6.58 -10.63 -15.93
N PRO A 305 6.09 -11.82 -15.50
CA PRO A 305 6.56 -12.49 -14.29
C PRO A 305 8.05 -12.82 -14.30
N VAL A 306 8.58 -13.26 -15.44
CA VAL A 306 10.02 -13.62 -15.58
C VAL A 306 10.88 -12.36 -15.44
N GLN A 307 10.53 -11.29 -16.14
CA GLN A 307 11.27 -10.02 -16.08
C GLN A 307 11.17 -9.39 -14.68
N TYR A 308 9.96 -9.44 -14.08
CA TYR A 308 9.73 -8.95 -12.73
C TYR A 308 10.63 -9.67 -11.73
N LEU A 309 10.60 -11.00 -11.71
CA LEU A 309 11.41 -11.82 -10.80
C LEU A 309 12.90 -11.68 -11.10
N GLY A 310 13.29 -11.66 -12.37
CA GLY A 310 14.67 -11.47 -12.78
C GLY A 310 15.25 -10.16 -12.24
N ARG A 311 14.53 -9.04 -12.36
CA ARG A 311 14.95 -7.75 -11.80
C ARG A 311 15.08 -7.79 -10.28
N GLU A 312 14.11 -8.38 -9.58
CA GLU A 312 14.15 -8.50 -8.11
C GLU A 312 15.34 -9.33 -7.64
N VAL A 313 15.64 -10.45 -8.32
CA VAL A 313 16.76 -11.33 -7.98
C VAL A 313 18.10 -10.65 -8.30
N ALA A 314 18.27 -10.12 -9.50
CA ALA A 314 19.51 -9.48 -9.92
C ALA A 314 19.91 -8.33 -8.97
N ASN A 315 18.95 -7.44 -8.64
CA ASN A 315 19.24 -6.33 -7.75
C ASN A 315 19.50 -6.78 -6.30
N ARG A 316 18.86 -7.86 -5.81
CA ARG A 316 19.18 -8.43 -4.49
C ARG A 316 20.60 -8.99 -4.45
N LEU A 317 21.02 -9.66 -5.50
CA LEU A 317 22.41 -10.17 -5.62
C LEU A 317 23.40 -9.00 -5.64
N ALA A 318 23.14 -7.97 -6.44
CA ALA A 318 23.97 -6.76 -6.51
C ALA A 318 24.08 -6.07 -5.14
N THR A 319 22.97 -5.93 -4.41
CA THR A 319 22.94 -5.39 -3.04
C THR A 319 23.82 -6.23 -2.09
N ARG A 320 23.76 -7.55 -2.20
CA ARG A 320 24.57 -8.46 -1.37
C ARG A 320 26.06 -8.29 -1.64
N VAL A 321 26.44 -8.20 -2.91
CA VAL A 321 27.83 -7.95 -3.33
C VAL A 321 28.32 -6.59 -2.85
N SER A 322 27.51 -5.53 -2.96
CA SER A 322 27.84 -4.19 -2.48
C SER A 322 28.16 -4.18 -0.97
N ARG A 323 27.33 -4.86 -0.17
CA ARG A 323 27.57 -4.99 1.28
C ARG A 323 28.87 -5.73 1.60
N LEU A 324 29.19 -6.78 0.89
CA LEU A 324 30.45 -7.53 1.07
C LEU A 324 31.68 -6.70 0.73
N ARG A 325 31.56 -5.69 -0.12
CA ARG A 325 32.63 -4.75 -0.48
C ARG A 325 32.76 -3.54 0.46
N GLY A 326 32.11 -3.58 1.63
CA GLY A 326 32.24 -2.53 2.64
C GLY A 326 31.27 -1.35 2.48
N GLY A 327 30.22 -1.48 1.67
CA GLY A 327 29.15 -0.49 1.60
C GLY A 327 28.40 -0.45 2.93
N GLY A 328 28.58 0.66 3.68
CA GLY A 328 27.89 0.90 4.95
C GLY A 328 26.44 1.32 4.77
N PRO A 329 25.66 1.37 5.87
CA PRO A 329 24.31 1.90 5.86
C PRO A 329 24.30 3.37 5.40
N LYS A 330 23.32 3.72 4.58
CA LYS A 330 23.12 5.08 4.05
C LYS A 330 21.82 5.68 4.56
N ARG A 331 21.74 7.01 4.54
CA ARG A 331 20.56 7.79 4.88
C ARG A 331 20.28 8.83 3.80
N ILE A 332 19.06 9.32 3.73
CA ILE A 332 18.68 10.41 2.81
C ILE A 332 19.55 11.65 3.09
N ARG A 333 19.77 11.98 4.34
CA ARG A 333 20.65 13.10 4.76
C ARG A 333 22.07 12.99 4.20
N ASP A 334 22.61 11.78 4.11
CA ASP A 334 23.97 11.54 3.60
C ASP A 334 24.02 11.72 2.06
N LEU A 335 22.96 11.29 1.37
CA LEU A 335 22.83 11.43 -0.08
C LEU A 335 22.57 12.89 -0.50
N ALA A 336 21.85 13.66 0.31
CA ALA A 336 21.60 15.08 0.07
C ALA A 336 22.86 15.95 0.26
N ALA A 337 23.78 15.57 1.14
CA ALA A 337 25.03 16.28 1.38
C ALA A 337 26.09 16.01 0.29
N ALA A 338 25.91 14.99 -0.53
CA ALA A 338 26.86 14.61 -1.58
C ALA A 338 26.52 15.24 -2.96
N GLN A 339 25.43 15.99 -3.07
CA GLN A 339 24.98 16.75 -4.25
C GLN A 339 25.25 18.26 -4.08
#